data_5100cc404c2ae654d33579e31349bf1a
#
_entry.id   5100cc404c2ae654d33579e31349bf1a
#
_cell.length_a   1.000
_cell.length_b   1.000
_cell.length_c   1.000
_cell.angle_alpha   90.00
_cell.angle_beta   90.00
_cell.angle_gamma   90.00
#
_symmetry.space_group_name_H-M   'P 1'
#
loop_
_entity.id
_entity.type
_entity.pdbx_description
1 polymer ?
#
loop_
_entity_poly.entity_id
_entity_poly.type
_entity_poly.pdbx_seq_one_letter_code
_entity_poly.pdbx_strand_id
1 'polypeptide(L)'
;MRVDLLQDTYAQLVDLVGEDLTEKIYQLYRGQQVSFPMRLYNRDKVAKQILTEYNGHNIAELTRKYDYSQRWVRQMIQLGRGKKK
;
A
#
# COMPACT_ATOMS: atom_id res chain seq x y z
N MET A 1 -2.38 17.75 24.24
CA MET A 1 -2.32 16.27 24.47
C MET A 1 -1.19 15.94 25.43
N ARG A 2 -1.46 15.08 26.39
CA ARG A 2 -0.44 14.63 27.36
C ARG A 2 0.28 13.41 26.78
N VAL A 3 1.38 13.66 26.08
CA VAL A 3 2.15 12.60 25.39
C VAL A 3 2.65 11.54 26.35
N ASP A 4 3.01 11.94 27.56
CA ASP A 4 3.53 11.04 28.59
C ASP A 4 2.48 10.03 29.11
N LEU A 5 1.20 10.25 28.82
CA LEU A 5 0.12 9.37 29.26
C LEU A 5 -0.47 8.51 28.13
N LEU A 6 0.06 8.63 26.91
CA LEU A 6 -0.49 7.92 25.75
C LEU A 6 -0.24 6.42 25.83
N GLN A 7 -1.19 5.65 25.31
CA GLN A 7 -0.97 4.24 25.01
C GLN A 7 0.19 4.13 24.03
N ASP A 8 0.91 3.00 24.09
CA ASP A 8 2.13 2.81 23.29
C ASP A 8 1.93 3.05 21.81
N THR A 9 0.82 2.58 21.24
CA THR A 9 0.53 2.75 19.82
C THR A 9 0.45 4.24 19.46
N TYR A 10 -0.24 5.02 20.27
CA TYR A 10 -0.37 6.47 20.02
C TYR A 10 0.93 7.21 20.27
N ALA A 11 1.70 6.76 21.26
CA ALA A 11 3.02 7.35 21.51
C ALA A 11 3.95 7.14 20.30
N GLN A 12 3.92 5.95 19.70
CA GLN A 12 4.70 5.67 18.49
C GLN A 12 4.23 6.54 17.32
N LEU A 13 2.93 6.76 17.18
CA LEU A 13 2.42 7.63 16.13
C LEU A 13 2.89 9.08 16.32
N VAL A 14 2.92 9.58 17.55
CA VAL A 14 3.45 10.92 17.81
C VAL A 14 4.90 11.04 17.34
N ASP A 15 5.70 10.01 17.59
CA ASP A 15 7.10 10.01 17.14
C ASP A 15 7.21 10.02 15.61
N LEU A 16 6.28 9.36 14.92
CA LEU A 16 6.31 9.25 13.47
C LEU A 16 5.70 10.46 12.76
N VAL A 17 4.56 10.94 13.22
CA VAL A 17 3.77 11.93 12.47
C VAL A 17 3.44 13.19 13.27
N GLY A 18 3.81 13.26 14.54
CA GLY A 18 3.54 14.40 15.40
C GLY A 18 2.19 14.34 16.10
N GLU A 19 1.98 15.26 17.02
CA GLU A 19 0.77 15.27 17.87
C GLU A 19 -0.51 15.54 17.07
N ASP A 20 -0.48 16.52 16.19
CA ASP A 20 -1.68 16.94 15.45
C ASP A 20 -2.26 15.81 14.60
N LEU A 21 -1.40 15.15 13.82
CA LEU A 21 -1.83 14.04 12.99
C LEU A 21 -2.24 12.82 13.82
N THR A 22 -1.53 12.57 14.93
CA THR A 22 -1.90 11.49 15.84
C THR A 22 -3.30 11.72 16.41
N GLU A 23 -3.61 12.94 16.79
CA GLU A 23 -4.94 13.25 17.32
C GLU A 23 -6.03 13.03 16.28
N LYS A 24 -5.78 13.41 15.03
CA LYS A 24 -6.72 13.16 13.92
C LYS A 24 -6.93 11.67 13.69
N ILE A 25 -5.86 10.89 13.72
CA ILE A 25 -5.94 9.45 13.60
C ILE A 25 -6.77 8.85 14.73
N TYR A 26 -6.52 9.29 15.95
CA TYR A 26 -7.28 8.85 17.12
C TYR A 26 -8.77 9.14 16.95
N GLN A 27 -9.12 10.37 16.55
CA GLN A 27 -10.53 10.77 16.39
C GLN A 27 -11.24 9.93 15.32
N LEU A 28 -10.53 9.60 14.23
CA LEU A 28 -11.10 8.84 13.12
C LEU A 28 -11.24 7.35 13.42
N TYR A 29 -10.23 6.77 14.06
CA TYR A 29 -10.10 5.31 14.14
C TYR A 29 -10.23 4.73 15.55
N ARG A 30 -10.52 5.55 16.55
CA ARG A 30 -10.63 5.05 17.93
C ARG A 30 -11.66 3.92 18.01
N GLY A 31 -11.29 2.87 18.72
CA GLY A 31 -12.17 1.72 18.91
C GLY A 31 -12.25 0.77 17.72
N GLN A 32 -11.58 1.07 16.60
CA GLN A 32 -11.56 0.21 15.43
C GLN A 32 -10.26 -0.59 15.37
N GLN A 33 -10.36 -1.80 14.84
CA GLN A 33 -9.17 -2.55 14.47
C GLN A 33 -8.81 -2.22 13.03
N VAL A 34 -7.59 -1.69 12.82
CA VAL A 34 -7.09 -1.37 11.49
C VAL A 34 -5.96 -2.35 11.17
N SER A 35 -6.13 -3.10 10.10
CA SER A 35 -5.12 -4.04 9.64
C SER A 35 -4.30 -3.39 8.53
N PHE A 36 -2.98 -3.42 8.68
CA PHE A 36 -2.07 -2.89 7.66
C PHE A 36 -1.51 -4.05 6.84
N PRO A 37 -1.92 -4.18 5.57
CA PRO A 37 -1.37 -5.23 4.71
C PRO A 37 0.14 -5.13 4.57
N MET A 38 0.79 -6.26 4.31
CA MET A 38 2.23 -6.31 4.11
C MET A 38 2.66 -5.44 2.93
N ARG A 39 1.84 -5.34 1.89
CA ARG A 39 2.16 -4.56 0.70
C ARG A 39 1.40 -3.25 0.71
N LEU A 40 2.07 -2.20 0.29
CA LEU A 40 1.49 -0.86 0.25
C LEU A 40 0.37 -0.74 -0.78
N TYR A 41 0.56 -1.36 -1.94
CA TYR A 41 -0.37 -1.22 -3.04
C TYR A 41 -1.34 -2.38 -3.14
N ASN A 42 -2.59 -2.09 -3.49
CA ASN A 42 -3.64 -3.08 -3.70
C ASN A 42 -3.35 -3.91 -4.95
N ARG A 43 -3.44 -5.24 -4.81
CA ARG A 43 -3.09 -6.18 -5.87
C ARG A 43 -3.91 -5.98 -7.15
N ASP A 44 -5.23 -5.84 -7.02
CA ASP A 44 -6.12 -5.71 -8.19
C ASP A 44 -5.90 -4.37 -8.91
N LYS A 45 -5.69 -3.31 -8.15
CA LYS A 45 -5.41 -1.99 -8.71
C LYS A 45 -4.07 -1.98 -9.44
N VAL A 46 -3.05 -2.62 -8.87
CA VAL A 46 -1.73 -2.73 -9.50
C VAL A 46 -1.81 -3.56 -10.77
N ALA A 47 -2.58 -4.65 -10.76
CA ALA A 47 -2.74 -5.47 -11.96
C ALA A 47 -3.28 -4.66 -13.15
N LYS A 48 -4.25 -3.79 -12.89
CA LYS A 48 -4.79 -2.90 -13.93
C LYS A 48 -3.76 -1.87 -14.37
N GLN A 49 -3.04 -1.27 -13.42
CA GLN A 49 -2.07 -0.23 -13.71
C GLN A 49 -0.88 -0.78 -14.50
N ILE A 50 -0.46 -2.01 -14.21
CA ILE A 50 0.61 -2.67 -14.95
C ILE A 50 0.28 -2.77 -16.43
N LEU A 51 -0.96 -3.10 -16.77
CA LEU A 51 -1.38 -3.19 -18.17
C LEU A 51 -1.25 -1.85 -18.88
N THR A 52 -1.50 -0.76 -18.18
CA THR A 52 -1.36 0.59 -18.70
C THR A 52 0.11 0.98 -18.92
N GLU A 53 0.99 0.60 -17.99
CA GLU A 53 2.39 1.03 -18.00
C GLU A 53 3.33 0.11 -18.76
N TYR A 54 2.92 -1.14 -19.02
CA TYR A 54 3.80 -2.11 -19.66
C TYR A 54 4.09 -1.71 -21.10
N ASN A 55 5.37 -1.61 -21.44
CA ASN A 55 5.82 -1.22 -22.78
C ASN A 55 6.53 -2.33 -23.55
N GLY A 56 6.49 -3.56 -23.04
CA GLY A 56 7.19 -4.71 -23.66
C GLY A 56 8.57 -4.99 -23.08
N HIS A 57 9.15 -4.05 -22.35
CA HIS A 57 10.54 -4.15 -21.88
C HIS A 57 10.74 -3.82 -20.41
N ASN A 58 9.71 -3.38 -19.70
CA ASN A 58 9.88 -2.78 -18.36
C ASN A 58 9.37 -3.65 -17.22
N ILE A 59 9.39 -4.97 -17.37
CA ILE A 59 8.92 -5.87 -16.29
C ILE A 59 9.71 -5.66 -15.00
N ALA A 60 11.04 -5.59 -15.09
CA ALA A 60 11.88 -5.40 -13.90
C ALA A 60 11.58 -4.08 -13.19
N GLU A 61 11.34 -3.02 -13.96
CA GLU A 61 10.98 -1.72 -13.43
C GLU A 61 9.64 -1.76 -12.70
N LEU A 62 8.63 -2.39 -13.29
CA LEU A 62 7.30 -2.53 -12.68
C LEU A 62 7.37 -3.36 -11.40
N THR A 63 8.17 -4.41 -11.40
CA THR A 63 8.41 -5.24 -10.22
C THR A 63 8.93 -4.41 -9.05
N ARG A 64 9.94 -3.57 -9.30
CA ARG A 64 10.50 -2.71 -8.27
C ARG A 64 9.52 -1.63 -7.83
N LYS A 65 8.82 -1.03 -8.78
CA LYS A 65 7.90 0.07 -8.51
C LYS A 65 6.74 -0.35 -7.62
N TYR A 66 6.17 -1.53 -7.85
CA TYR A 66 4.97 -1.99 -7.16
C TYR A 66 5.21 -3.10 -6.14
N ASP A 67 6.45 -3.53 -6.00
CA ASP A 67 6.84 -4.54 -5.00
C ASP A 67 6.08 -5.87 -5.16
N TYR A 68 6.04 -6.37 -6.39
CA TYR A 68 5.55 -7.70 -6.71
C TYR A 68 6.61 -8.47 -7.48
N SER A 69 6.52 -9.81 -7.49
CA SER A 69 7.49 -10.65 -8.19
C SER A 69 7.39 -10.49 -9.71
N GLN A 70 8.48 -10.73 -10.42
CA GLN A 70 8.47 -10.75 -11.89
C GLN A 70 7.46 -11.76 -12.44
N ARG A 71 7.39 -12.91 -11.80
CA ARG A 71 6.45 -13.97 -12.20
C ARG A 71 5.00 -13.47 -12.13
N TRP A 72 4.66 -12.80 -11.04
CA TRP A 72 3.31 -12.26 -10.89
C TRP A 72 3.02 -11.16 -11.91
N VAL A 73 3.98 -10.25 -12.14
CA VAL A 73 3.83 -9.17 -13.13
C VAL A 73 3.58 -9.75 -14.52
N ARG A 74 4.39 -10.74 -14.92
CA ARG A 74 4.20 -11.42 -16.23
C ARG A 74 2.84 -12.07 -16.33
N GLN A 75 2.40 -12.72 -15.26
CA GLN A 75 1.11 -13.38 -15.21
C GLN A 75 -0.03 -12.38 -15.38
N MET A 76 0.05 -11.24 -14.72
CA MET A 76 -0.98 -10.20 -14.84
C MET A 76 -1.03 -9.61 -16.24
N ILE A 77 0.11 -9.40 -16.87
CA ILE A 77 0.18 -8.93 -18.25
C ILE A 77 -0.49 -9.94 -19.20
N GLN A 78 -0.15 -11.21 -19.03
CA GLN A 78 -0.70 -12.26 -19.88
C GLN A 78 -2.21 -12.39 -19.71
N LEU A 79 -2.70 -12.37 -18.47
CA LEU A 79 -4.14 -12.43 -18.20
C LEU A 79 -4.88 -11.22 -18.78
N GLY A 80 -4.28 -10.04 -18.66
CA GLY A 80 -4.86 -8.82 -19.21
C GLY A 80 -4.98 -8.87 -20.72
N ARG A 81 -3.96 -9.41 -21.40
CA ARG A 81 -3.98 -9.59 -22.86
C ARG A 81 -5.04 -10.60 -23.28
N GLY A 82 -5.18 -11.68 -22.51
CA GLY A 82 -6.19 -12.69 -22.80
C GLY A 82 -7.62 -12.17 -22.70
N LYS A 83 -7.84 -11.12 -21.92
CA LYS A 83 -9.18 -10.52 -21.74
C LYS A 83 -9.52 -9.51 -22.81
N LYS A 84 -8.61 -9.17 -23.71
CA LYS A 84 -8.82 -8.14 -24.72
C LYS A 84 -9.29 -8.71 -26.06
N LYS A 85 -10.05 -9.71 -26.02
CA LYS A 85 -10.61 -10.26 -27.26
C LYS A 85 -11.92 -9.60 -27.61
#